data_b64650e99d5ec45205a7c9d305ec8b83
#
_entry.id   b64650e99d5ec45205a7c9d305ec8b83
#
_cell.length_a   1.000
_cell.length_b   1.000
_cell.length_c   1.000
_cell.angle_alpha   90.00
_cell.angle_beta   90.00
_cell.angle_gamma   90.00
#
_symmetry.space_group_name_H-M   'P 1'
#
loop_
_entity.id
_entity.type
_entity.pdbx_description
1 polymer ?
#
loop_
_entity_poly.entity_id
_entity_poly.type
_entity_poly.pdbx_seq_one_letter_code
_entity_poly.pdbx_strand_id
1 'polypeptide(L)'
;MGGPRWRLWALVAVTIAGIALLARSRTDRLPFQVSSLADRADHQDAQVSMRTAVNSSAPPFRSTRYRARFHGAHDYSLFVGTLTSAAAAGDPDAEYLTAKALRYCAENLTRFFRRPDGSSKTLDEAQVRMAKLPHGYELSDEIYAHCRAYLDDPALLRTTAHWETWLDKAVAANYPPAQIEKADILRTADLLRDSANASGGDVIPPTAGPARDLAFTAVLSGNPDAIFGMANWVDGTKHSQDEYQSLVSAWELLACQRGYDDCGSNSQLLRSACMFDPQCSNDSNVVDSLQRQLGSRFDDARRLAESIGRALDAKDRAAIESYL
;
A
#
# COMPACT_ATOMS: atom_id res chain seq x y z
N MET A 1 2.44 6.41 -41.33
CA MET A 1 3.34 6.81 -40.19
C MET A 1 2.57 6.67 -38.91
N GLY A 2 2.55 5.47 -38.33
CA GLY A 2 1.82 5.12 -37.11
C GLY A 2 2.79 5.11 -35.95
N GLY A 3 2.65 6.07 -35.03
CA GLY A 3 3.54 6.27 -33.90
C GLY A 3 3.35 5.30 -32.75
N PRO A 4 4.27 5.26 -31.80
CA PRO A 4 4.45 4.20 -30.80
C PRO A 4 3.47 4.24 -29.61
N ARG A 5 2.28 4.79 -29.77
CA ARG A 5 1.29 4.94 -28.68
C ARG A 5 0.73 3.61 -28.14
N TRP A 6 0.72 2.55 -28.92
CA TRP A 6 0.19 1.25 -28.50
C TRP A 6 1.12 0.48 -27.54
N ARG A 7 2.43 0.79 -27.54
CA ARG A 7 3.42 0.14 -26.64
C ARG A 7 3.29 0.57 -25.18
N LEU A 8 2.86 1.81 -24.93
CA LEU A 8 2.57 2.28 -23.56
C LEU A 8 1.36 1.56 -22.94
N TRP A 9 0.37 1.22 -23.76
CA TRP A 9 -0.80 0.44 -23.31
C TRP A 9 -0.46 -1.03 -23.01
N ALA A 10 0.51 -1.59 -23.70
CA ALA A 10 0.98 -2.95 -23.43
C ALA A 10 1.70 -3.07 -22.09
N LEU A 11 2.46 -2.06 -21.65
CA LEU A 11 3.17 -2.07 -20.37
C LEU A 11 2.22 -1.89 -19.17
N VAL A 12 1.21 -1.05 -19.30
CA VAL A 12 0.15 -0.92 -18.26
C VAL A 12 -0.68 -2.20 -18.18
N ALA A 13 -0.92 -2.87 -19.31
CA ALA A 13 -1.60 -4.17 -19.33
C ALA A 13 -0.75 -5.29 -18.70
N VAL A 14 0.59 -5.23 -18.77
CA VAL A 14 1.50 -6.22 -18.18
C VAL A 14 1.54 -6.12 -16.66
N THR A 15 1.50 -4.90 -16.08
CA THR A 15 1.39 -4.74 -14.62
C THR A 15 0.04 -5.21 -14.07
N ILE A 16 -1.05 -4.93 -14.77
CA ILE A 16 -2.38 -5.43 -14.40
C ILE A 16 -2.50 -6.94 -14.66
N ALA A 17 -1.92 -7.45 -15.76
CA ALA A 17 -1.88 -8.88 -16.06
C ALA A 17 -0.93 -9.64 -15.13
N GLY A 18 0.14 -9.03 -14.64
CA GLY A 18 1.03 -9.61 -13.62
C GLY A 18 0.30 -9.84 -12.30
N ILE A 19 -0.47 -8.86 -11.84
CA ILE A 19 -1.31 -8.98 -10.64
C ILE A 19 -2.45 -10.01 -10.88
N ALA A 20 -3.07 -10.01 -12.06
CA ALA A 20 -4.14 -10.96 -12.41
C ALA A 20 -3.60 -12.39 -12.65
N LEU A 21 -2.36 -12.56 -13.14
CA LEU A 21 -1.70 -13.87 -13.28
C LEU A 21 -1.27 -14.42 -11.93
N LEU A 22 -0.84 -13.58 -10.99
CA LEU A 22 -0.57 -13.97 -9.61
C LEU A 22 -1.85 -14.41 -8.87
N ALA A 23 -2.98 -13.75 -9.12
CA ALA A 23 -4.28 -14.18 -8.61
C ALA A 23 -4.76 -15.50 -9.26
N ARG A 24 -4.53 -15.68 -10.56
CA ARG A 24 -4.99 -16.86 -11.30
C ARG A 24 -4.18 -18.14 -11.02
N SER A 25 -2.88 -18.00 -10.71
CA SER A 25 -2.04 -19.14 -10.30
C SER A 25 -2.40 -19.67 -8.90
N ARG A 26 -3.15 -18.90 -8.10
CA ARG A 26 -3.63 -19.32 -6.77
C ARG A 26 -4.88 -20.22 -6.83
N THR A 27 -5.67 -20.16 -7.90
CA THR A 27 -6.96 -20.90 -7.96
C THR A 27 -6.85 -22.34 -8.48
N ASP A 28 -5.75 -22.71 -9.13
CA ASP A 28 -5.67 -24.00 -9.82
C ASP A 28 -5.08 -25.18 -9.01
N ARG A 29 -4.76 -24.99 -7.72
CA ARG A 29 -4.19 -26.08 -6.91
C ARG A 29 -4.70 -26.11 -5.48
N LEU A 30 -5.91 -26.58 -5.23
CA LEU A 30 -6.28 -27.13 -3.92
C LEU A 30 -7.35 -28.24 -4.06
N PRO A 31 -7.08 -29.48 -3.64
CA PRO A 31 -8.12 -30.44 -3.30
C PRO A 31 -8.66 -30.13 -1.90
N PHE A 32 -9.94 -30.03 -1.80
CA PHE A 32 -10.72 -29.85 -0.58
C PHE A 32 -10.48 -30.99 0.42
N GLN A 33 -10.08 -30.68 1.65
CA GLN A 33 -10.34 -31.54 2.80
C GLN A 33 -11.05 -30.75 3.89
N VAL A 34 -12.22 -31.21 4.22
CA VAL A 34 -13.04 -30.72 5.35
C VAL A 34 -12.44 -31.25 6.64
N SER A 35 -11.95 -30.38 7.51
CA SER A 35 -11.55 -30.72 8.88
C SER A 35 -12.42 -29.99 9.88
N SER A 36 -12.74 -30.71 10.93
CA SER A 36 -13.85 -30.58 11.85
C SER A 36 -13.76 -29.41 12.84
N LEU A 37 -14.91 -29.03 13.38
CA LEU A 37 -15.23 -27.97 14.35
C LEU A 37 -14.51 -28.02 15.74
N ALA A 38 -13.47 -28.85 15.91
CA ALA A 38 -12.79 -29.01 17.20
C ALA A 38 -11.67 -27.99 17.47
N ASP A 39 -11.17 -27.28 16.44
CA ASP A 39 -9.99 -26.40 16.53
C ASP A 39 -10.27 -24.95 16.98
N ARG A 40 -11.53 -24.60 17.27
CA ARG A 40 -11.88 -23.20 17.62
C ARG A 40 -11.46 -22.74 19.02
N ALA A 41 -11.15 -23.64 19.93
CA ALA A 41 -10.83 -23.28 21.31
C ALA A 41 -9.37 -22.81 21.49
N ASP A 42 -8.43 -23.33 20.68
CA ASP A 42 -7.00 -23.02 20.86
C ASP A 42 -6.57 -21.67 20.23
N HIS A 43 -7.36 -21.10 19.32
CA HIS A 43 -7.00 -19.86 18.63
C HIS A 43 -7.18 -18.59 19.48
N GLN A 44 -8.04 -18.59 20.49
CA GLN A 44 -8.21 -17.42 21.37
C GLN A 44 -7.02 -17.21 22.31
N ASP A 45 -6.39 -18.29 22.78
CA ASP A 45 -5.22 -18.19 23.65
C ASP A 45 -3.96 -17.75 22.89
N ALA A 46 -3.83 -18.05 21.59
CA ALA A 46 -2.73 -17.58 20.77
C ALA A 46 -2.77 -16.06 20.52
N GLN A 47 -3.97 -15.48 20.38
CA GLN A 47 -4.13 -14.03 20.22
C GLN A 47 -3.80 -13.24 21.50
N VAL A 48 -4.10 -13.80 22.65
CA VAL A 48 -3.73 -13.19 23.95
C VAL A 48 -2.22 -13.26 24.16
N SER A 49 -1.56 -14.35 23.75
CA SER A 49 -0.10 -14.52 23.86
C SER A 49 0.68 -13.57 22.95
N MET A 50 0.14 -13.19 21.78
CA MET A 50 0.80 -12.22 20.89
C MET A 50 0.90 -10.80 21.47
N ARG A 51 -0.03 -10.42 22.37
CA ARG A 51 0.02 -9.10 23.03
C ARG A 51 1.13 -8.96 24.08
N THR A 52 1.68 -10.07 24.57
CA THR A 52 2.63 -10.07 25.68
C THR A 52 4.09 -10.27 25.26
N ALA A 53 4.41 -10.61 24.00
CA ALA A 53 5.75 -11.03 23.61
C ALA A 53 6.62 -9.95 22.93
N VAL A 54 6.12 -8.74 22.69
CA VAL A 54 6.95 -7.67 22.11
C VAL A 54 7.26 -6.61 23.16
N ASN A 55 8.22 -6.88 24.02
CA ASN A 55 8.94 -5.85 24.76
C ASN A 55 9.88 -5.10 23.81
N SER A 56 9.32 -4.35 22.86
CA SER A 56 10.05 -3.37 22.08
C SER A 56 10.34 -2.19 23.00
N SER A 57 11.62 -1.88 23.19
CA SER A 57 12.08 -0.71 23.96
C SER A 57 11.73 0.63 23.33
N ALA A 58 11.22 0.62 22.07
CA ALA A 58 10.73 1.81 21.42
C ALA A 58 9.31 2.16 21.91
N PRO A 59 9.01 3.43 22.23
CA PRO A 59 7.65 3.82 22.58
C PRO A 59 6.72 3.48 21.40
N PRO A 60 5.49 2.96 21.69
CA PRO A 60 4.56 2.64 20.63
C PRO A 60 4.27 3.89 19.81
N PHE A 61 4.31 3.75 18.47
CA PHE A 61 3.88 4.81 17.56
C PHE A 61 2.44 5.19 17.93
N ARG A 62 2.22 6.46 18.18
CA ARG A 62 0.87 6.96 18.43
C ARG A 62 0.31 7.50 17.12
N SER A 63 -0.77 6.90 16.65
CA SER A 63 -1.56 7.46 15.56
C SER A 63 -1.92 8.90 15.88
N THR A 64 -1.73 9.79 14.92
CA THR A 64 -2.09 11.17 15.09
C THR A 64 -3.61 11.32 15.00
N ARG A 65 -4.12 12.42 15.58
CA ARG A 65 -5.55 12.78 15.47
C ARG A 65 -6.03 12.91 14.03
N TYR A 66 -5.14 13.18 13.08
CA TYR A 66 -5.49 13.35 11.67
C TYR A 66 -5.66 12.01 10.95
N ARG A 67 -4.89 10.99 11.31
CA ARG A 67 -4.94 9.67 10.68
C ARG A 67 -6.27 8.96 10.91
N ALA A 68 -6.76 8.94 12.15
CA ALA A 68 -8.07 8.38 12.45
C ALA A 68 -9.18 9.07 11.63
N ARG A 69 -9.06 10.39 11.43
CA ARG A 69 -9.99 11.16 10.61
C ARG A 69 -9.83 10.88 9.11
N PHE A 70 -8.60 10.61 8.63
CA PHE A 70 -8.34 10.24 7.25
C PHE A 70 -9.04 8.92 6.89
N HIS A 71 -8.89 7.88 7.73
CA HIS A 71 -9.54 6.59 7.51
C HIS A 71 -11.07 6.65 7.61
N GLY A 72 -11.61 7.60 8.35
CA GLY A 72 -13.06 7.83 8.47
C GLY A 72 -13.61 8.90 7.51
N ALA A 73 -12.77 9.52 6.68
CA ALA A 73 -13.22 10.58 5.78
C ALA A 73 -14.01 10.01 4.61
N HIS A 74 -15.23 10.50 4.41
CA HIS A 74 -16.06 10.19 3.24
C HIS A 74 -15.90 11.20 2.09
N ASP A 75 -15.27 12.35 2.35
CA ASP A 75 -15.01 13.43 1.39
C ASP A 75 -13.62 13.99 1.66
N TYR A 76 -12.71 13.76 0.74
CA TYR A 76 -11.33 14.21 0.89
C TYR A 76 -11.15 15.72 0.68
N SER A 77 -12.08 16.40 0.00
CA SER A 77 -12.00 17.86 -0.09
C SER A 77 -12.28 18.53 1.25
N LEU A 78 -13.30 18.04 1.96
CA LEU A 78 -13.61 18.50 3.32
C LEU A 78 -12.49 18.14 4.29
N PHE A 79 -11.97 16.92 4.19
CA PHE A 79 -10.85 16.48 5.02
C PHE A 79 -9.61 17.37 4.83
N VAL A 80 -9.17 17.60 3.58
CA VAL A 80 -8.06 18.49 3.23
C VAL A 80 -8.32 19.91 3.75
N GLY A 81 -9.55 20.42 3.60
CA GLY A 81 -9.95 21.71 4.17
C GLY A 81 -9.68 21.82 5.68
N THR A 82 -9.88 20.74 6.43
CA THR A 82 -9.59 20.71 7.88
C THR A 82 -8.09 20.71 8.22
N LEU A 83 -7.23 20.28 7.28
CA LEU A 83 -5.78 20.22 7.46
C LEU A 83 -5.06 21.50 7.01
N THR A 84 -5.69 22.31 6.16
CA THR A 84 -5.05 23.45 5.47
C THR A 84 -4.26 24.37 6.42
N SER A 85 -4.81 24.69 7.58
CA SER A 85 -4.14 25.57 8.55
C SER A 85 -2.92 24.92 9.20
N ALA A 86 -3.03 23.64 9.56
CA ALA A 86 -1.92 22.90 10.16
C ALA A 86 -0.80 22.64 9.15
N ALA A 87 -1.16 22.23 7.93
CA ALA A 87 -0.21 22.02 6.84
C ALA A 87 0.50 23.33 6.44
N ALA A 88 -0.23 24.46 6.40
CA ALA A 88 0.37 25.78 6.16
C ALA A 88 1.31 26.21 7.29
N ALA A 89 1.09 25.75 8.53
CA ALA A 89 1.97 25.98 9.66
C ALA A 89 3.19 25.01 9.70
N GLY A 90 3.33 24.10 8.73
CA GLY A 90 4.45 23.17 8.65
C GLY A 90 4.28 21.90 9.50
N ASP A 91 3.04 21.50 9.83
CA ASP A 91 2.78 20.21 10.48
C ASP A 91 2.98 19.09 9.43
N PRO A 92 4.02 18.24 9.56
CA PRO A 92 4.38 17.28 8.51
C PRO A 92 3.36 16.16 8.36
N ASP A 93 2.60 15.82 9.40
CA ASP A 93 1.52 14.84 9.30
C ASP A 93 0.33 15.40 8.51
N ALA A 94 -0.03 16.66 8.75
CA ALA A 94 -1.05 17.34 7.98
C ALA A 94 -0.64 17.54 6.50
N GLU A 95 0.63 17.86 6.23
CA GLU A 95 1.18 17.97 4.87
C GLU A 95 1.11 16.61 4.15
N TYR A 96 1.56 15.55 4.81
CA TYR A 96 1.56 14.19 4.25
C TYR A 96 0.14 13.70 3.95
N LEU A 97 -0.80 13.85 4.90
CA LEU A 97 -2.18 13.38 4.70
C LEU A 97 -2.92 14.23 3.67
N THR A 98 -2.57 15.51 3.53
CA THR A 98 -3.04 16.36 2.43
C THR A 98 -2.53 15.79 1.09
N ALA A 99 -1.24 15.50 0.97
CA ALA A 99 -0.67 14.89 -0.22
C ALA A 99 -1.36 13.57 -0.57
N LYS A 100 -1.55 12.70 0.40
CA LYS A 100 -2.17 11.38 0.23
C LYS A 100 -3.62 11.48 -0.26
N ALA A 101 -4.43 12.36 0.32
CA ALA A 101 -5.81 12.58 -0.11
C ALA A 101 -5.90 13.14 -1.53
N LEU A 102 -5.09 14.16 -1.84
CA LEU A 102 -5.04 14.77 -3.17
C LEU A 102 -4.55 13.78 -4.23
N ARG A 103 -3.50 13.01 -3.93
CA ARG A 103 -2.97 11.97 -4.83
C ARG A 103 -4.00 10.90 -5.12
N TYR A 104 -4.68 10.40 -4.08
CA TYR A 104 -5.74 9.40 -4.25
C TYR A 104 -6.79 9.87 -5.26
N CYS A 105 -7.26 11.12 -5.11
CA CYS A 105 -8.24 11.68 -6.04
C CYS A 105 -7.64 11.95 -7.42
N ALA A 106 -6.42 12.50 -7.53
CA ALA A 106 -5.77 12.74 -8.83
C ALA A 106 -5.66 11.48 -9.67
N GLU A 107 -5.14 10.40 -9.08
CA GLU A 107 -4.90 9.13 -9.78
C GLU A 107 -6.23 8.43 -10.14
N ASN A 108 -7.13 8.30 -9.19
CA ASN A 108 -8.38 7.57 -9.41
C ASN A 108 -9.36 8.32 -10.32
N LEU A 109 -9.46 9.64 -10.18
CA LEU A 109 -10.29 10.43 -11.08
C LEU A 109 -9.77 10.39 -12.51
N THR A 110 -8.46 10.52 -12.71
CA THR A 110 -7.85 10.42 -14.05
C THR A 110 -8.09 9.04 -14.65
N ARG A 111 -7.94 8.00 -13.86
CA ARG A 111 -8.02 6.61 -14.32
C ARG A 111 -9.45 6.16 -14.64
N PHE A 112 -10.41 6.52 -13.81
CA PHE A 112 -11.76 5.93 -13.87
C PHE A 112 -12.85 6.91 -14.28
N PHE A 113 -12.72 8.19 -13.91
CA PHE A 113 -13.76 9.21 -14.06
C PHE A 113 -13.47 10.25 -15.14
N ARG A 114 -12.34 10.15 -15.84
CA ARG A 114 -12.01 11.04 -16.96
C ARG A 114 -12.09 10.34 -18.30
N ARG A 115 -12.52 11.07 -19.32
CA ARG A 115 -12.44 10.66 -20.73
C ARG A 115 -11.15 11.19 -21.36
N PRO A 116 -10.74 10.63 -22.50
CA PRO A 116 -9.54 11.11 -23.22
C PRO A 116 -9.61 12.59 -23.63
N ASP A 117 -10.82 13.13 -23.81
CA ASP A 117 -11.05 14.54 -24.12
C ASP A 117 -11.02 15.46 -22.89
N GLY A 118 -10.78 14.90 -21.71
CA GLY A 118 -10.72 15.63 -20.44
C GLY A 118 -12.08 15.85 -19.78
N SER A 119 -13.20 15.46 -20.37
CA SER A 119 -14.50 15.55 -19.73
C SER A 119 -14.68 14.52 -18.60
N SER A 120 -15.55 14.80 -17.66
CA SER A 120 -15.88 13.88 -16.57
C SER A 120 -16.89 12.83 -17.02
N LYS A 121 -16.78 11.62 -16.47
CA LYS A 121 -17.79 10.57 -16.55
C LYS A 121 -18.74 10.68 -15.38
N THR A 122 -19.96 10.20 -15.57
CA THR A 122 -20.88 9.96 -14.44
C THR A 122 -20.45 8.76 -13.62
N LEU A 123 -21.03 8.61 -12.42
CA LEU A 123 -20.81 7.42 -11.59
C LEU A 123 -21.20 6.13 -12.32
N ASP A 124 -22.37 6.13 -12.99
CA ASP A 124 -22.86 4.96 -13.74
C ASP A 124 -21.88 4.54 -14.86
N GLU A 125 -21.31 5.52 -15.58
CA GLU A 125 -20.30 5.23 -16.62
C GLU A 125 -19.00 4.66 -16.05
N ALA A 126 -18.59 5.13 -14.88
CA ALA A 126 -17.42 4.60 -14.17
C ALA A 126 -17.70 3.18 -13.67
N GLN A 127 -18.88 2.92 -13.10
CA GLN A 127 -19.34 1.62 -12.66
C GLN A 127 -19.34 0.59 -13.79
N VAL A 128 -19.91 0.95 -14.96
CA VAL A 128 -19.88 0.06 -16.14
C VAL A 128 -18.46 -0.32 -16.54
N ARG A 129 -17.52 0.64 -16.46
CA ARG A 129 -16.11 0.38 -16.76
C ARG A 129 -15.45 -0.54 -15.74
N MET A 130 -15.79 -0.37 -14.47
CA MET A 130 -15.20 -1.10 -13.34
C MET A 130 -15.91 -2.42 -13.06
N ALA A 131 -17.09 -2.68 -13.62
CA ALA A 131 -17.87 -3.91 -13.45
C ALA A 131 -17.12 -5.19 -13.83
N LYS A 132 -16.02 -5.09 -14.59
CA LYS A 132 -15.14 -6.22 -14.92
C LYS A 132 -14.14 -6.56 -13.80
N LEU A 133 -14.01 -5.69 -12.81
CA LEU A 133 -13.15 -5.90 -11.64
C LEU A 133 -14.00 -6.55 -10.53
N PRO A 134 -13.46 -7.50 -9.77
CA PRO A 134 -14.10 -7.92 -8.53
C PRO A 134 -14.40 -6.68 -7.67
N HIS A 135 -15.59 -6.61 -7.07
CA HIS A 135 -16.02 -5.47 -6.26
C HIS A 135 -15.86 -4.08 -6.95
N GLY A 136 -15.89 -4.05 -8.28
CA GLY A 136 -15.67 -2.80 -9.04
C GLY A 136 -16.76 -1.76 -8.80
N TYR A 137 -17.98 -2.16 -8.46
CA TYR A 137 -19.06 -1.25 -8.10
C TYR A 137 -18.76 -0.55 -6.77
N GLU A 138 -18.42 -1.29 -5.73
CA GLU A 138 -18.08 -0.77 -4.41
C GLU A 138 -16.88 0.17 -4.49
N LEU A 139 -15.86 -0.19 -5.28
CA LEU A 139 -14.69 0.65 -5.49
C LEU A 139 -15.06 1.96 -6.21
N SER A 140 -15.93 1.91 -7.21
CA SER A 140 -16.36 3.12 -7.92
C SER A 140 -17.17 4.06 -7.02
N ASP A 141 -18.03 3.51 -6.16
CA ASP A 141 -18.79 4.27 -5.17
C ASP A 141 -17.86 4.90 -4.13
N GLU A 142 -16.86 4.18 -3.65
CA GLU A 142 -15.87 4.68 -2.70
C GLU A 142 -15.06 5.83 -3.30
N ILE A 143 -14.52 5.67 -4.52
CA ILE A 143 -13.77 6.73 -5.22
C ILE A 143 -14.66 7.95 -5.42
N TYR A 144 -15.90 7.74 -5.86
CA TYR A 144 -16.84 8.83 -6.09
C TYR A 144 -17.16 9.56 -4.79
N ALA A 145 -17.45 8.84 -3.72
CA ALA A 145 -17.73 9.44 -2.42
C ALA A 145 -16.57 10.32 -1.93
N HIS A 146 -15.33 9.78 -1.98
CA HIS A 146 -14.15 10.50 -1.52
C HIS A 146 -13.79 11.71 -2.39
N CYS A 147 -14.01 11.65 -3.72
CA CYS A 147 -13.43 12.60 -4.67
C CYS A 147 -14.46 13.44 -5.43
N ARG A 148 -15.76 13.30 -5.12
CA ARG A 148 -16.85 13.98 -5.83
C ARG A 148 -16.67 15.49 -5.94
N ALA A 149 -16.30 16.15 -4.87
CA ALA A 149 -16.12 17.60 -4.88
C ALA A 149 -15.06 18.07 -5.91
N TYR A 150 -14.03 17.25 -6.16
CA TYR A 150 -13.03 17.52 -7.18
C TYR A 150 -13.54 17.25 -8.60
N LEU A 151 -14.56 16.41 -8.79
CA LEU A 151 -15.21 16.22 -10.08
C LEU A 151 -16.16 17.38 -10.40
N ASP A 152 -16.89 17.86 -9.40
CA ASP A 152 -17.92 18.87 -9.53
C ASP A 152 -17.33 20.29 -9.68
N ASP A 153 -16.12 20.54 -9.14
CA ASP A 153 -15.43 21.83 -9.20
C ASP A 153 -14.07 21.77 -9.91
N PRO A 154 -13.95 22.32 -11.12
CA PRO A 154 -12.68 22.36 -11.86
C PRO A 154 -11.56 23.14 -11.14
N ALA A 155 -11.89 24.08 -10.24
CA ALA A 155 -10.89 24.79 -9.45
C ALA A 155 -10.29 23.87 -8.39
N LEU A 156 -11.12 23.13 -7.68
CA LEU A 156 -10.66 22.10 -6.74
C LEU A 156 -9.89 20.99 -7.45
N LEU A 157 -10.36 20.54 -8.60
CA LEU A 157 -9.65 19.51 -9.37
C LEU A 157 -8.20 19.91 -9.68
N ARG A 158 -7.96 21.19 -10.01
CA ARG A 158 -6.59 21.66 -10.26
C ARG A 158 -5.70 21.55 -9.01
N THR A 159 -6.28 21.64 -7.82
CA THR A 159 -5.49 21.50 -6.58
C THR A 159 -4.95 20.08 -6.39
N THR A 160 -5.62 19.06 -6.95
CA THR A 160 -5.14 17.68 -6.85
C THR A 160 -3.78 17.50 -7.54
N ALA A 161 -3.46 18.28 -8.56
CA ALA A 161 -2.17 18.25 -9.25
C ALA A 161 -0.99 18.70 -8.37
N HIS A 162 -1.26 19.36 -7.24
CA HIS A 162 -0.22 19.87 -6.32
C HIS A 162 0.11 18.92 -5.17
N TRP A 163 -0.34 17.66 -5.21
CA TRP A 163 -0.07 16.68 -4.16
C TRP A 163 1.43 16.46 -3.93
N GLU A 164 2.26 16.49 -4.97
CA GLU A 164 3.72 16.34 -4.84
C GLU A 164 4.34 17.45 -4.01
N THR A 165 3.85 18.68 -4.15
CA THR A 165 4.34 19.83 -3.35
C THR A 165 4.15 19.60 -1.85
N TRP A 166 3.02 19.04 -1.44
CA TRP A 166 2.74 18.71 -0.06
C TRP A 166 3.58 17.53 0.43
N LEU A 167 3.75 16.52 -0.42
CA LEU A 167 4.64 15.39 -0.11
C LEU A 167 6.08 15.85 0.09
N ASP A 168 6.59 16.70 -0.80
CA ASP A 168 7.96 17.20 -0.73
C ASP A 168 8.21 18.06 0.53
N LYS A 169 7.22 18.82 1.00
CA LYS A 169 7.31 19.54 2.27
C LYS A 169 7.43 18.57 3.45
N ALA A 170 6.59 17.55 3.52
CA ALA A 170 6.65 16.54 4.57
C ALA A 170 7.97 15.74 4.53
N VAL A 171 8.50 15.46 3.33
CA VAL A 171 9.84 14.86 3.16
C VAL A 171 10.93 15.78 3.69
N ALA A 172 10.87 17.09 3.37
CA ALA A 172 11.83 18.08 3.86
C ALA A 172 11.79 18.23 5.39
N ALA A 173 10.65 17.99 6.01
CA ALA A 173 10.48 17.92 7.45
C ALA A 173 10.98 16.59 8.07
N ASN A 174 11.59 15.70 7.28
CA ASN A 174 12.05 14.36 7.69
C ASN A 174 10.92 13.47 8.22
N TYR A 175 9.72 13.57 7.67
CA TYR A 175 8.59 12.77 8.09
C TYR A 175 8.64 11.36 7.45
N PRO A 176 8.82 10.27 8.24
CA PRO A 176 9.11 8.95 7.69
C PRO A 176 8.04 8.39 6.74
N PRO A 177 6.71 8.57 6.99
CA PRO A 177 5.69 8.15 6.03
C PRO A 177 5.80 8.83 4.67
N ALA A 178 6.16 10.11 4.65
CA ALA A 178 6.36 10.85 3.40
C ALA A 178 7.65 10.40 2.69
N GLN A 179 8.69 10.12 3.46
CA GLN A 179 9.98 9.66 2.90
C GLN A 179 9.83 8.31 2.21
N ILE A 180 9.15 7.32 2.81
CA ILE A 180 8.96 6.01 2.18
C ILE A 180 8.07 6.10 0.94
N GLU A 181 7.01 6.90 0.96
CA GLU A 181 6.15 7.13 -0.20
C GLU A 181 6.90 7.81 -1.34
N LYS A 182 7.71 8.84 -1.06
CA LYS A 182 8.56 9.49 -2.06
C LYS A 182 9.60 8.54 -2.64
N ALA A 183 10.20 7.71 -1.80
CA ALA A 183 11.14 6.69 -2.23
C ALA A 183 10.52 5.70 -3.22
N ASP A 184 9.28 5.23 -2.97
CA ASP A 184 8.54 4.35 -3.88
C ASP A 184 8.22 5.03 -5.22
N ILE A 185 7.86 6.32 -5.20
CA ILE A 185 7.61 7.10 -6.41
C ILE A 185 8.89 7.20 -7.25
N LEU A 186 10.01 7.55 -6.63
CA LEU A 186 11.31 7.67 -7.31
C LEU A 186 11.75 6.34 -7.88
N ARG A 187 11.65 5.26 -7.12
CA ARG A 187 11.96 3.90 -7.59
C ARG A 187 11.12 3.50 -8.80
N THR A 188 9.82 3.77 -8.74
CA THR A 188 8.91 3.46 -9.84
C THR A 188 9.24 4.27 -11.10
N ALA A 189 9.60 5.54 -10.95
CA ALA A 189 10.04 6.38 -12.06
C ALA A 189 11.35 5.87 -12.71
N ASP A 190 12.30 5.40 -11.90
CA ASP A 190 13.55 4.80 -12.38
C ASP A 190 13.29 3.50 -13.14
N LEU A 191 12.46 2.59 -12.59
CA LEU A 191 12.06 1.36 -13.26
C LEU A 191 11.38 1.61 -14.61
N LEU A 192 10.50 2.62 -14.69
CA LEU A 192 9.85 2.99 -15.96
C LEU A 192 10.84 3.57 -16.96
N ARG A 193 11.82 4.35 -16.51
CA ARG A 193 12.88 4.90 -17.38
C ARG A 193 13.76 3.79 -17.91
N ASP A 194 14.18 2.87 -17.05
CA ASP A 194 15.06 1.78 -17.42
C ASP A 194 14.35 0.80 -18.37
N SER A 195 13.08 0.50 -18.12
CA SER A 195 12.26 -0.34 -19.02
C SER A 195 12.05 0.30 -20.40
N ALA A 196 11.93 1.63 -20.47
CA ALA A 196 11.84 2.35 -21.75
C ALA A 196 13.17 2.32 -22.55
N ASN A 197 14.30 2.20 -21.88
CA ASN A 197 15.64 2.14 -22.47
C ASN A 197 16.13 0.70 -22.73
N ALA A 198 15.50 -0.29 -22.08
CA ALA A 198 15.91 -1.69 -22.21
C ALA A 198 15.50 -2.25 -23.58
N SER A 199 16.49 -2.64 -24.36
CA SER A 199 16.32 -3.36 -25.64
C SER A 199 16.04 -4.85 -25.40
N GLY A 200 15.07 -5.17 -24.51
CA GLY A 200 14.62 -6.56 -24.29
C GLY A 200 15.36 -7.36 -23.21
N GLY A 201 16.06 -6.71 -22.29
CA GLY A 201 16.64 -7.35 -21.09
C GLY A 201 15.75 -7.16 -19.84
N ASP A 202 15.98 -8.00 -18.84
CA ASP A 202 15.33 -7.84 -17.54
C ASP A 202 15.72 -6.52 -16.89
N VAL A 203 14.72 -5.72 -16.49
CA VAL A 203 14.94 -4.47 -15.77
C VAL A 203 15.22 -4.83 -14.31
N ILE A 204 16.46 -4.69 -13.89
CA ILE A 204 16.87 -4.90 -12.50
C ILE A 204 16.55 -3.63 -11.72
N PRO A 205 15.77 -3.72 -10.62
CA PRO A 205 15.52 -2.56 -9.77
C PRO A 205 16.82 -1.92 -9.30
N PRO A 206 16.91 -0.58 -9.25
CA PRO A 206 18.11 0.08 -8.78
C PRO A 206 18.42 -0.34 -7.35
N THR A 207 19.58 -0.98 -7.15
CA THR A 207 20.06 -1.46 -5.85
C THR A 207 20.70 -0.36 -5.01
N ALA A 208 20.95 0.79 -5.61
CA ALA A 208 21.56 1.96 -4.98
C ALA A 208 20.91 3.24 -5.52
N GLY A 209 21.05 4.34 -4.78
CA GLY A 209 20.59 5.66 -5.21
C GLY A 209 19.69 6.37 -4.20
N PRO A 210 19.31 7.63 -4.51
CA PRO A 210 18.56 8.49 -3.58
C PRO A 210 17.26 7.89 -3.07
N ALA A 211 16.55 7.14 -3.91
CA ALA A 211 15.31 6.46 -3.52
C ALA A 211 15.56 5.44 -2.39
N ARG A 212 16.60 4.61 -2.55
CA ARG A 212 16.97 3.61 -1.55
C ARG A 212 17.43 4.23 -0.24
N ASP A 213 18.26 5.25 -0.29
CA ASP A 213 18.72 5.95 0.91
C ASP A 213 17.57 6.61 1.66
N LEU A 214 16.62 7.18 0.95
CA LEU A 214 15.41 7.76 1.53
C LEU A 214 14.54 6.68 2.22
N ALA A 215 14.35 5.52 1.58
CA ALA A 215 13.62 4.39 2.16
C ALA A 215 14.29 3.88 3.44
N PHE A 216 15.63 3.73 3.43
CA PHE A 216 16.37 3.32 4.64
C PHE A 216 16.31 4.35 5.75
N THR A 217 16.40 5.64 5.43
CA THR A 217 16.21 6.72 6.42
C THR A 217 14.84 6.61 7.08
N ALA A 218 13.80 6.39 6.29
CA ALA A 218 12.44 6.24 6.79
C ALA A 218 12.28 5.01 7.68
N VAL A 219 12.71 3.84 7.23
CA VAL A 219 12.48 2.58 7.96
C VAL A 219 13.30 2.49 9.25
N LEU A 220 14.52 3.01 9.25
CA LEU A 220 15.40 3.06 10.44
C LEU A 220 14.86 3.99 11.54
N SER A 221 13.85 4.82 11.25
CA SER A 221 13.11 5.55 12.27
C SER A 221 12.24 4.65 13.15
N GLY A 222 11.93 3.42 12.69
CA GLY A 222 11.00 2.50 13.34
C GLY A 222 9.53 2.85 13.13
N ASN A 223 9.23 3.84 12.26
CA ASN A 223 7.86 4.24 11.97
C ASN A 223 7.10 3.12 11.24
N PRO A 224 5.89 2.73 11.70
CA PRO A 224 5.16 1.60 11.13
C PRO A 224 4.74 1.78 9.67
N ASP A 225 4.45 3.01 9.20
CA ASP A 225 4.18 3.25 7.77
C ASP A 225 5.41 3.00 6.91
N ALA A 226 6.59 3.44 7.39
CA ALA A 226 7.83 3.19 6.69
C ALA A 226 8.16 1.69 6.66
N ILE A 227 7.91 0.97 7.76
CA ILE A 227 8.07 -0.49 7.85
C ILE A 227 7.13 -1.16 6.83
N PHE A 228 5.86 -0.75 6.78
CA PHE A 228 4.90 -1.28 5.83
C PHE A 228 5.34 -1.04 4.37
N GLY A 229 5.82 0.16 4.06
CA GLY A 229 6.30 0.53 2.73
C GLY A 229 7.47 -0.33 2.25
N MET A 230 8.30 -0.88 3.17
CA MET A 230 9.41 -1.76 2.79
C MET A 230 8.97 -3.08 2.16
N ALA A 231 7.73 -3.52 2.35
CA ALA A 231 7.18 -4.67 1.65
C ALA A 231 7.27 -4.53 0.11
N ASN A 232 7.16 -3.30 -0.40
CA ASN A 232 7.31 -2.99 -1.82
C ASN A 232 8.76 -3.10 -2.32
N TRP A 233 9.75 -3.14 -1.41
CA TRP A 233 11.18 -3.15 -1.74
C TRP A 233 11.78 -4.54 -1.81
N VAL A 234 11.03 -5.57 -1.45
CA VAL A 234 11.46 -6.96 -1.59
C VAL A 234 11.63 -7.30 -3.07
N ASP A 235 12.81 -7.75 -3.42
CA ASP A 235 13.15 -8.08 -4.82
C ASP A 235 12.72 -9.52 -5.14
N GLY A 236 11.60 -9.66 -5.81
CA GLY A 236 11.06 -10.98 -6.20
C GLY A 236 11.96 -11.77 -7.16
N THR A 237 13.01 -11.16 -7.75
CA THR A 237 13.95 -11.87 -8.63
C THR A 237 15.04 -12.62 -7.84
N LYS A 238 15.27 -12.24 -6.58
CA LYS A 238 16.27 -12.86 -5.69
C LYS A 238 15.73 -14.03 -4.88
N HIS A 239 14.42 -14.19 -4.84
CA HIS A 239 13.74 -15.13 -3.96
C HIS A 239 12.84 -16.08 -4.75
N SER A 240 12.65 -17.28 -4.25
CA SER A 240 11.56 -18.13 -4.74
C SER A 240 10.21 -17.45 -4.46
N GLN A 241 9.16 -17.85 -5.19
CA GLN A 241 7.83 -17.26 -5.01
C GLN A 241 7.33 -17.36 -3.55
N ASP A 242 7.63 -18.47 -2.88
CA ASP A 242 7.23 -18.71 -1.50
C ASP A 242 8.01 -17.85 -0.51
N GLU A 243 9.32 -17.70 -0.70
CA GLU A 243 10.17 -16.80 0.10
C GLU A 243 9.77 -15.35 -0.08
N TYR A 244 9.55 -14.93 -1.32
CA TYR A 244 9.08 -13.57 -1.64
C TYR A 244 7.78 -13.25 -0.91
N GLN A 245 6.78 -14.13 -0.98
CA GLN A 245 5.52 -13.93 -0.28
C GLN A 245 5.70 -13.86 1.24
N SER A 246 6.55 -14.73 1.80
CA SER A 246 6.83 -14.74 3.24
C SER A 246 7.54 -13.46 3.68
N LEU A 247 8.48 -12.93 2.89
CA LEU A 247 9.19 -11.67 3.17
C LEU A 247 8.27 -10.46 3.09
N VAL A 248 7.47 -10.33 2.03
CA VAL A 248 6.47 -9.26 1.91
C VAL A 248 5.54 -9.27 3.11
N SER A 249 4.96 -10.43 3.44
CA SER A 249 4.04 -10.56 4.57
C SER A 249 4.73 -10.35 5.91
N ALA A 250 6.03 -10.63 6.03
CA ALA A 250 6.79 -10.35 7.26
C ALA A 250 6.91 -8.84 7.52
N TRP A 251 7.14 -8.04 6.49
CA TRP A 251 7.14 -6.57 6.61
C TRP A 251 5.78 -6.02 6.99
N GLU A 252 4.71 -6.52 6.37
CA GLU A 252 3.32 -6.13 6.69
C GLU A 252 2.96 -6.51 8.12
N LEU A 253 3.27 -7.74 8.54
CA LEU A 253 3.03 -8.23 9.89
C LEU A 253 3.78 -7.41 10.94
N LEU A 254 5.06 -7.10 10.68
CA LEU A 254 5.87 -6.27 11.57
C LEU A 254 5.30 -4.85 11.69
N ALA A 255 4.85 -4.26 10.60
CA ALA A 255 4.20 -2.95 10.63
C ALA A 255 2.95 -2.97 11.52
N CYS A 256 2.09 -3.99 11.38
CA CYS A 256 0.92 -4.18 12.23
C CYS A 256 1.30 -4.34 13.71
N GLN A 257 2.33 -5.13 14.03
CA GLN A 257 2.84 -5.30 15.38
C GLN A 257 3.38 -4.00 15.98
N ARG A 258 3.92 -3.11 15.15
CA ARG A 258 4.45 -1.79 15.56
C ARG A 258 3.39 -0.70 15.61
N GLY A 259 2.13 -1.02 15.33
CA GLY A 259 1.00 -0.11 15.45
C GLY A 259 0.67 0.65 14.16
N TYR A 260 0.86 0.01 13.00
CA TYR A 260 0.34 0.55 11.75
C TYR A 260 -1.20 0.66 11.81
N ASP A 261 -1.72 1.85 11.59
CA ASP A 261 -3.14 2.18 11.84
C ASP A 261 -4.10 1.39 10.95
N ASP A 262 -3.64 1.02 9.75
CA ASP A 262 -4.46 0.38 8.73
C ASP A 262 -4.43 -1.16 8.82
N CYS A 263 -4.20 -1.71 10.02
CA CYS A 263 -4.23 -3.15 10.27
C CYS A 263 -5.56 -3.68 10.87
N GLY A 264 -6.47 -2.78 11.22
CA GLY A 264 -7.73 -3.15 11.87
C GLY A 264 -8.81 -3.66 10.92
N SER A 265 -9.99 -3.94 11.46
CA SER A 265 -11.14 -4.50 10.73
C SER A 265 -11.72 -3.56 9.65
N ASN A 266 -11.55 -2.25 9.80
CA ASN A 266 -12.03 -1.26 8.83
C ASN A 266 -10.90 -0.70 7.95
N SER A 267 -9.79 -1.43 7.85
CA SER A 267 -8.62 -0.96 7.14
C SER A 267 -8.85 -0.88 5.63
N GLN A 268 -8.29 0.14 5.01
CA GLN A 268 -8.28 0.26 3.55
C GLN A 268 -7.45 -0.87 2.93
N LEU A 269 -6.38 -1.27 3.61
CA LEU A 269 -5.53 -2.39 3.21
C LEU A 269 -6.32 -3.70 3.16
N LEU A 270 -7.11 -4.00 4.21
CA LEU A 270 -7.95 -5.19 4.24
C LEU A 270 -9.01 -5.14 3.13
N ARG A 271 -9.69 -4.01 2.94
CA ARG A 271 -10.66 -3.83 1.85
C ARG A 271 -10.02 -4.03 0.48
N SER A 272 -8.81 -3.49 0.27
CA SER A 272 -8.07 -3.68 -0.98
C SER A 272 -7.67 -5.14 -1.21
N ALA A 273 -7.25 -5.85 -0.17
CA ALA A 273 -6.96 -7.28 -0.24
C ALA A 273 -8.22 -8.09 -0.55
N CYS A 274 -9.35 -7.77 0.10
CA CYS A 274 -10.64 -8.41 -0.11
C CYS A 274 -11.23 -8.14 -1.49
N MET A 275 -10.84 -7.07 -2.16
CA MET A 275 -11.30 -6.75 -3.52
C MET A 275 -10.97 -7.86 -4.53
N PHE A 276 -9.90 -8.61 -4.30
CA PHE A 276 -9.44 -9.67 -5.19
C PHE A 276 -9.60 -11.09 -4.61
N ASP A 277 -10.12 -11.21 -3.39
CA ASP A 277 -10.24 -12.47 -2.67
C ASP A 277 -11.62 -12.63 -2.01
N PRO A 278 -12.53 -13.43 -2.59
CA PRO A 278 -13.87 -13.60 -2.06
C PRO A 278 -13.92 -14.26 -0.68
N GLN A 279 -12.85 -14.93 -0.24
CA GLN A 279 -12.77 -15.56 1.08
C GLN A 279 -12.41 -14.54 2.19
N CYS A 280 -11.92 -13.39 1.81
CA CYS A 280 -11.48 -12.33 2.71
C CYS A 280 -12.63 -11.72 3.55
N SER A 281 -13.89 -11.89 3.15
CA SER A 281 -15.06 -11.36 3.89
C SER A 281 -15.19 -11.87 5.33
N ASN A 282 -14.47 -12.93 5.67
CA ASN A 282 -14.45 -13.52 7.01
C ASN A 282 -13.27 -13.02 7.87
N ASP A 283 -12.33 -12.29 7.28
CA ASP A 283 -11.15 -11.81 7.98
C ASP A 283 -11.53 -10.60 8.84
N SER A 284 -11.15 -10.62 10.10
CA SER A 284 -11.48 -9.55 11.03
C SER A 284 -10.43 -8.43 11.06
N ASN A 285 -9.25 -8.68 10.51
CA ASN A 285 -8.14 -7.74 10.42
C ASN A 285 -7.10 -8.23 9.39
N VAL A 286 -6.08 -7.40 9.15
CA VAL A 286 -5.01 -7.72 8.17
C VAL A 286 -4.22 -8.97 8.57
N VAL A 287 -3.98 -9.19 9.87
CA VAL A 287 -3.21 -10.37 10.35
C VAL A 287 -3.97 -11.66 10.06
N ASP A 288 -5.29 -11.69 10.28
CA ASP A 288 -6.13 -12.85 9.94
C ASP A 288 -6.09 -13.13 8.43
N SER A 289 -6.12 -12.08 7.62
CA SER A 289 -6.00 -12.20 6.16
C SER A 289 -4.65 -12.79 5.76
N LEU A 290 -3.54 -12.31 6.33
CA LEU A 290 -2.20 -12.84 6.09
C LEU A 290 -2.09 -14.30 6.54
N GLN A 291 -2.62 -14.65 7.70
CA GLN A 291 -2.62 -16.03 8.21
C GLN A 291 -3.36 -16.97 7.26
N ARG A 292 -4.53 -16.57 6.79
CA ARG A 292 -5.31 -17.36 5.84
C ARG A 292 -4.60 -17.50 4.49
N GLN A 293 -4.01 -16.42 3.96
CA GLN A 293 -3.33 -16.43 2.67
C GLN A 293 -2.06 -17.29 2.68
N LEU A 294 -1.28 -17.23 3.75
CA LEU A 294 -0.01 -17.96 3.88
C LEU A 294 -0.21 -19.41 4.34
N GLY A 295 -1.27 -19.72 5.09
CA GLY A 295 -1.49 -21.04 5.66
C GLY A 295 -0.30 -21.48 6.53
N SER A 296 0.29 -22.64 6.22
CA SER A 296 1.45 -23.18 6.97
C SER A 296 2.71 -22.31 6.93
N ARG A 297 2.82 -21.36 5.98
CA ARG A 297 3.95 -20.43 5.86
C ARG A 297 3.82 -19.21 6.79
N PHE A 298 2.70 -19.02 7.46
CA PHE A 298 2.50 -17.88 8.37
C PHE A 298 3.53 -17.84 9.49
N ASP A 299 3.92 -19.00 10.02
CA ASP A 299 4.97 -19.09 11.05
C ASP A 299 6.35 -18.68 10.52
N ASP A 300 6.64 -18.92 9.24
CA ASP A 300 7.87 -18.45 8.60
C ASP A 300 7.87 -16.94 8.49
N ALA A 301 6.77 -16.34 8.00
CA ALA A 301 6.62 -14.89 7.93
C ALA A 301 6.73 -14.24 9.33
N ARG A 302 6.19 -14.86 10.37
CA ARG A 302 6.31 -14.38 11.75
C ARG A 302 7.76 -14.39 12.24
N ARG A 303 8.51 -15.48 12.01
CA ARG A 303 9.94 -15.55 12.37
C ARG A 303 10.78 -14.53 11.61
N LEU A 304 10.49 -14.31 10.34
CA LEU A 304 11.11 -13.25 9.54
C LEU A 304 10.80 -11.87 10.11
N ALA A 305 9.54 -11.57 10.44
CA ALA A 305 9.12 -10.32 11.06
C ALA A 305 9.88 -10.03 12.37
N GLU A 306 10.04 -11.03 13.23
CA GLU A 306 10.84 -10.92 14.45
C GLU A 306 12.32 -10.64 14.16
N SER A 307 12.88 -11.26 13.12
CA SER A 307 14.29 -11.06 12.73
C SER A 307 14.50 -9.67 12.12
N ILE A 308 13.63 -9.23 11.25
CA ILE A 308 13.61 -7.87 10.71
C ILE A 308 13.45 -6.86 11.85
N GLY A 309 12.54 -7.11 12.79
CA GLY A 309 12.32 -6.26 13.94
C GLY A 309 13.59 -6.07 14.78
N ARG A 310 14.35 -7.15 15.05
CA ARG A 310 15.65 -7.06 15.74
C ARG A 310 16.69 -6.26 14.96
N ALA A 311 16.76 -6.44 13.64
CA ALA A 311 17.67 -5.67 12.80
C ALA A 311 17.34 -4.17 12.80
N LEU A 312 16.03 -3.82 12.79
CA LEU A 312 15.57 -2.43 12.91
C LEU A 312 15.90 -1.82 14.26
N ASP A 313 15.67 -2.55 15.34
CA ASP A 313 15.99 -2.08 16.71
C ASP A 313 17.50 -1.87 16.90
N ALA A 314 18.32 -2.71 16.26
CA ALA A 314 19.78 -2.56 16.21
C ALA A 314 20.25 -1.49 15.20
N LYS A 315 19.37 -0.93 14.38
CA LYS A 315 19.68 -0.05 13.23
C LYS A 315 20.72 -0.67 12.28
N ASP A 316 20.69 -1.98 12.14
CA ASP A 316 21.60 -2.74 11.27
C ASP A 316 21.10 -2.73 9.83
N ARG A 317 21.55 -1.71 9.08
CA ARG A 317 21.20 -1.54 7.66
C ARG A 317 21.58 -2.77 6.83
N ALA A 318 22.74 -3.37 7.07
CA ALA A 318 23.18 -4.52 6.28
C ALA A 318 22.30 -5.74 6.49
N ALA A 319 21.91 -6.01 7.75
CA ALA A 319 20.94 -7.06 8.05
C ALA A 319 19.57 -6.78 7.42
N ILE A 320 19.09 -5.53 7.45
CA ILE A 320 17.82 -5.14 6.80
C ILE A 320 17.90 -5.38 5.29
N GLU A 321 19.02 -5.01 4.64
CA GLU A 321 19.22 -5.22 3.21
C GLU A 321 19.14 -6.68 2.78
N SER A 322 19.48 -7.63 3.66
CA SER A 322 19.39 -9.05 3.35
C SER A 322 17.96 -9.58 3.25
N TYR A 323 16.96 -8.80 3.67
CA TYR A 323 15.53 -9.13 3.57
C TYR A 323 14.83 -8.40 2.39
N LEU A 324 15.60 -7.75 1.52
CA LEU A 324 15.11 -7.03 0.34
C LEU A 324 15.72 -7.67 -0.92
#